data_6f27b6b23646b6a1d21c456bd6b8ab7f
#
_entry.id   6f27b6b23646b6a1d21c456bd6b8ab7f
#
_cell.length_a   1.000
_cell.length_b   1.000
_cell.length_c   1.000
_cell.angle_alpha   90.00
_cell.angle_beta   90.00
_cell.angle_gamma   90.00
#
_symmetry.space_group_name_H-M   'P 1'
#
loop_
_entity.id
_entity.type
_entity.pdbx_description
1 polymer ?
#
loop_
_entity_poly.entity_id
_entity_poly.type
_entity_poly.pdbx_seq_one_letter_code
_entity_poly.pdbx_strand_id
1 'polypeptide(L)'
;MIKINHITKSYNGAKALDDVTLHIGKNEVVSIIGYSGSGKSTLIRCIAGLEGVESGTIATDIKPSKGYNGIGMVFSRSNLFPHLTVLQNLTLAPMKVLGMSKEEAEDEAIRILDQVGIWAVKDAYPDTLSSGQRQRAAIARSLMMKPEILLLDEPTSSLDPVSTSEVYNVLSSLKNENMTIVIVTHKIDFARAISDRIVFMCNGRICEQGTPNEIINHPQDRQTKAFINHCINMVYEIPSPKYDHPELNARIEVFCLRYRLPVTDTHSLQLAVEELLNLIPLDDGVSLVLTKSDKGLELEATLAKGEHPYLSGEYIKDDLSYSILEGMCEKIEEDVNEMNETVIRMTIRQITI
;
A
#
# COMPACT_ATOMS: atom_id res chain seq x y z
N MET A 1 -17.80 -6.51 15.73
CA MET A 1 -17.70 -7.45 14.62
C MET A 1 -18.52 -6.96 13.43
N ILE A 2 -18.01 -7.09 12.20
CA ILE A 2 -18.71 -6.71 10.97
C ILE A 2 -18.99 -7.99 10.18
N LYS A 3 -20.25 -8.19 9.76
CA LYS A 3 -20.66 -9.30 8.89
C LYS A 3 -21.20 -8.74 7.59
N ILE A 4 -20.56 -9.06 6.51
CA ILE A 4 -20.92 -8.69 5.14
C ILE A 4 -21.30 -9.98 4.42
N ASN A 5 -22.53 -10.08 3.94
CA ASN A 5 -23.03 -11.28 3.29
C ASN A 5 -23.59 -10.94 1.90
N HIS A 6 -22.91 -11.46 0.87
CA HIS A 6 -23.34 -11.45 -0.53
C HIS A 6 -23.75 -10.07 -1.05
N ILE A 7 -22.97 -9.00 -0.71
CA ILE A 7 -23.33 -7.65 -1.14
C ILE A 7 -22.95 -7.41 -2.60
N THR A 8 -23.86 -6.74 -3.30
CA THR A 8 -23.64 -6.25 -4.67
C THR A 8 -23.98 -4.77 -4.74
N LYS A 9 -23.18 -4.02 -5.51
CA LYS A 9 -23.35 -2.60 -5.77
C LYS A 9 -22.88 -2.24 -7.16
N SER A 10 -23.71 -1.54 -7.92
CA SER A 10 -23.38 -1.08 -9.27
C SER A 10 -23.46 0.44 -9.38
N TYR A 11 -22.74 1.00 -10.33
CA TYR A 11 -22.83 2.39 -10.77
C TYR A 11 -22.94 2.40 -12.30
N ASN A 12 -23.99 3.03 -12.83
CA ASN A 12 -24.22 3.12 -14.26
C ASN A 12 -24.13 1.77 -14.99
N GLY A 13 -24.63 0.70 -14.38
CA GLY A 13 -24.60 -0.66 -14.93
C GLY A 13 -23.29 -1.44 -14.73
N ALA A 14 -22.23 -0.80 -14.26
CA ALA A 14 -20.98 -1.48 -13.94
C ALA A 14 -20.95 -1.90 -12.45
N LYS A 15 -20.70 -3.18 -12.19
CA LYS A 15 -20.61 -3.69 -10.81
C LYS A 15 -19.31 -3.20 -10.15
N ALA A 16 -19.45 -2.39 -9.10
CA ALA A 16 -18.36 -1.99 -8.23
C ALA A 16 -18.10 -3.02 -7.12
N LEU A 17 -19.16 -3.67 -6.64
CA LEU A 17 -19.10 -4.84 -5.75
C LEU A 17 -19.96 -5.94 -6.37
N ASP A 18 -19.44 -7.17 -6.40
CA ASP A 18 -20.09 -8.32 -7.01
C ASP A 18 -19.97 -9.53 -6.07
N ASP A 19 -21.03 -9.79 -5.34
CA ASP A 19 -21.18 -10.93 -4.41
C ASP A 19 -20.10 -10.96 -3.31
N VAL A 20 -19.84 -9.81 -2.67
CA VAL A 20 -18.79 -9.71 -1.64
C VAL A 20 -19.31 -10.26 -0.32
N THR A 21 -18.57 -11.23 0.23
CA THR A 21 -18.78 -11.79 1.57
C THR A 21 -17.50 -11.63 2.38
N LEU A 22 -17.60 -10.97 3.56
CA LEU A 22 -16.45 -10.70 4.44
C LEU A 22 -16.92 -10.63 5.89
N HIS A 23 -16.16 -11.27 6.77
CA HIS A 23 -16.34 -11.14 8.21
C HIS A 23 -15.11 -10.49 8.83
N ILE A 24 -15.30 -9.48 9.68
CA ILE A 24 -14.23 -8.81 10.42
C ILE A 24 -14.50 -9.00 11.90
N GLY A 25 -13.52 -9.52 12.60
CA GLY A 25 -13.57 -9.80 14.03
C GLY A 25 -13.59 -8.52 14.88
N LYS A 26 -13.94 -8.67 16.15
CA LYS A 26 -13.78 -7.60 17.14
C LYS A 26 -12.27 -7.45 17.44
N ASN A 27 -11.80 -6.19 17.55
CA ASN A 27 -10.39 -5.86 17.85
C ASN A 27 -9.42 -6.35 16.75
N GLU A 28 -9.91 -6.59 15.55
CA GLU A 28 -9.12 -7.02 14.40
C GLU A 28 -8.74 -5.79 13.55
N VAL A 29 -7.50 -5.74 13.07
CA VAL A 29 -7.03 -4.79 12.07
C VAL A 29 -6.96 -5.48 10.72
N VAL A 30 -7.83 -5.07 9.80
CA VAL A 30 -7.92 -5.65 8.45
C VAL A 30 -7.54 -4.60 7.42
N SER A 31 -6.55 -4.90 6.59
CA SER A 31 -6.27 -4.10 5.40
C SER A 31 -6.90 -4.70 4.16
N ILE A 32 -7.59 -3.86 3.38
CA ILE A 32 -8.14 -4.19 2.07
C ILE A 32 -7.23 -3.59 1.01
N ILE A 33 -6.61 -4.44 0.20
CA ILE A 33 -5.66 -4.06 -0.85
C ILE A 33 -6.20 -4.47 -2.23
N GLY A 34 -5.61 -3.95 -3.31
CA GLY A 34 -5.98 -4.29 -4.69
C GLY A 34 -5.83 -3.11 -5.63
N TYR A 35 -6.01 -3.34 -6.93
CA TYR A 35 -5.89 -2.32 -7.97
C TYR A 35 -6.86 -1.14 -7.78
N SER A 36 -6.54 0.01 -8.36
CA SER A 36 -7.48 1.12 -8.45
C SER A 36 -8.76 0.66 -9.19
N GLY A 37 -9.92 1.07 -8.70
CA GLY A 37 -11.20 0.64 -9.27
C GLY A 37 -11.67 -0.77 -8.87
N SER A 38 -10.95 -1.51 -8.01
CA SER A 38 -11.36 -2.86 -7.58
C SER A 38 -12.54 -2.91 -6.60
N GLY A 39 -13.11 -1.77 -6.21
CA GLY A 39 -14.28 -1.69 -5.31
C GLY A 39 -13.98 -1.39 -3.84
N LYS A 40 -12.71 -1.26 -3.42
CA LYS A 40 -12.30 -1.06 -2.01
C LYS A 40 -12.97 0.13 -1.32
N SER A 41 -12.92 1.31 -1.95
CA SER A 41 -13.55 2.53 -1.38
C SER A 41 -15.07 2.42 -1.37
N THR A 42 -15.67 1.72 -2.33
CA THR A 42 -17.10 1.44 -2.31
C THR A 42 -17.46 0.52 -1.14
N LEU A 43 -16.68 -0.54 -0.93
CA LEU A 43 -16.91 -1.48 0.18
C LEU A 43 -16.85 -0.77 1.53
N ILE A 44 -15.82 0.04 1.77
CA ILE A 44 -15.68 0.74 3.07
C ILE A 44 -16.79 1.78 3.28
N ARG A 45 -17.28 2.45 2.23
CA ARG A 45 -18.42 3.38 2.30
C ARG A 45 -19.73 2.66 2.56
N CYS A 46 -19.93 1.47 2.00
CA CYS A 46 -21.07 0.62 2.33
C CYS A 46 -21.05 0.17 3.80
N ILE A 47 -19.87 -0.21 4.34
CA ILE A 47 -19.70 -0.55 5.76
C ILE A 47 -20.02 0.65 6.65
N ALA A 48 -19.60 1.87 6.24
CA ALA A 48 -19.90 3.10 6.97
C ALA A 48 -21.40 3.49 6.94
N GLY A 49 -22.20 2.86 6.07
CA GLY A 49 -23.58 3.26 5.83
C GLY A 49 -23.74 4.54 5.00
N LEU A 50 -22.66 5.00 4.34
CA LEU A 50 -22.67 6.16 3.46
C LEU A 50 -23.23 5.83 2.07
N GLU A 51 -23.18 4.57 1.69
CA GLU A 51 -23.73 4.04 0.45
C GLU A 51 -24.58 2.79 0.71
N GLY A 52 -25.73 2.73 0.06
CA GLY A 52 -26.62 1.55 0.15
C GLY A 52 -26.15 0.45 -0.81
N VAL A 53 -26.35 -0.81 -0.42
CA VAL A 53 -26.14 -1.99 -1.28
C VAL A 53 -27.42 -2.32 -2.07
N GLU A 54 -27.27 -2.93 -3.24
CA GLU A 54 -28.41 -3.37 -4.09
C GLU A 54 -28.93 -4.73 -3.63
N SER A 55 -28.04 -5.60 -3.16
CA SER A 55 -28.40 -6.90 -2.60
C SER A 55 -27.43 -7.28 -1.49
N GLY A 56 -27.82 -8.28 -0.70
CA GLY A 56 -27.05 -8.73 0.45
C GLY A 56 -27.29 -7.90 1.71
N THR A 57 -26.46 -8.12 2.73
CA THR A 57 -26.61 -7.44 4.03
C THR A 57 -25.25 -7.09 4.64
N ILE A 58 -25.22 -5.95 5.34
CA ILE A 58 -24.11 -5.56 6.22
C ILE A 58 -24.68 -5.42 7.63
N ALA A 59 -24.14 -6.16 8.57
CA ALA A 59 -24.53 -6.12 9.97
C ALA A 59 -23.32 -5.88 10.87
N THR A 60 -23.53 -5.09 11.93
CA THR A 60 -22.52 -4.88 12.98
C THR A 60 -23.15 -5.23 14.33
N ASP A 61 -22.32 -5.65 15.28
CA ASP A 61 -22.78 -5.91 16.65
C ASP A 61 -22.89 -4.62 17.49
N ILE A 62 -22.61 -3.45 16.87
CA ILE A 62 -22.68 -2.14 17.53
C ILE A 62 -24.14 -1.75 17.75
N LYS A 63 -24.44 -1.27 18.94
CA LYS A 63 -25.75 -0.67 19.24
C LYS A 63 -25.72 0.82 18.91
N PRO A 64 -26.48 1.29 17.90
CA PRO A 64 -26.55 2.73 17.61
C PRO A 64 -27.01 3.52 18.83
N SER A 65 -26.38 4.65 19.08
CA SER A 65 -26.74 5.53 20.20
C SER A 65 -26.83 6.98 19.71
N LYS A 66 -27.88 7.68 20.11
CA LYS A 66 -28.09 9.11 19.84
C LYS A 66 -27.87 9.52 18.36
N GLY A 67 -28.30 8.67 17.41
CA GLY A 67 -28.13 8.96 15.97
C GLY A 67 -26.74 8.73 15.41
N TYR A 68 -25.85 8.10 16.18
CA TYR A 68 -24.51 7.69 15.76
C TYR A 68 -24.42 6.14 15.76
N ASN A 69 -23.89 5.59 14.68
CA ASN A 69 -23.81 4.14 14.48
C ASN A 69 -22.56 3.48 15.07
N GLY A 70 -21.72 4.23 15.79
CA GLY A 70 -20.49 3.72 16.42
C GLY A 70 -19.36 3.44 15.44
N ILE A 71 -19.48 3.93 14.18
CA ILE A 71 -18.46 3.76 13.14
C ILE A 71 -17.86 5.12 12.81
N GLY A 72 -16.54 5.24 13.01
CA GLY A 72 -15.76 6.39 12.55
C GLY A 72 -15.22 6.16 11.16
N MET A 73 -15.21 7.19 10.31
CA MET A 73 -14.61 7.12 8.99
C MET A 73 -13.63 8.28 8.75
N VAL A 74 -12.47 7.93 8.20
CA VAL A 74 -11.42 8.85 7.79
C VAL A 74 -11.18 8.67 6.29
N PHE A 75 -11.30 9.76 5.54
CA PHE A 75 -11.14 9.77 4.09
C PHE A 75 -9.69 10.07 3.68
N SER A 76 -9.33 9.75 2.46
CA SER A 76 -8.01 10.02 1.86
C SER A 76 -7.69 11.51 1.82
N ARG A 77 -8.71 12.35 1.58
CA ARG A 77 -8.64 13.78 1.86
C ARG A 77 -9.20 13.99 3.25
N SER A 78 -8.44 14.56 4.15
CA SER A 78 -8.77 14.71 5.58
C SER A 78 -10.13 15.37 5.87
N ASN A 79 -10.71 16.07 4.88
CA ASN A 79 -12.06 16.68 4.90
C ASN A 79 -12.35 17.49 6.19
N LEU A 80 -11.33 18.15 6.74
CA LEU A 80 -11.50 19.10 7.84
C LEU A 80 -12.31 20.32 7.37
N PHE A 81 -13.10 20.90 8.28
CA PHE A 81 -13.81 22.13 8.00
C PHE A 81 -12.79 23.30 7.94
N PRO A 82 -12.57 23.95 6.78
CA PRO A 82 -11.47 24.90 6.60
C PRO A 82 -11.65 26.19 7.40
N HIS A 83 -12.88 26.53 7.75
CA HIS A 83 -13.25 27.73 8.53
C HIS A 83 -13.24 27.50 10.05
N LEU A 84 -12.87 26.31 10.51
CA LEU A 84 -12.77 25.96 11.92
C LEU A 84 -11.30 25.61 12.26
N THR A 85 -10.87 25.94 13.47
CA THR A 85 -9.58 25.48 13.98
C THR A 85 -9.58 23.97 14.16
N VAL A 86 -8.41 23.36 14.40
CA VAL A 86 -8.31 21.93 14.73
C VAL A 86 -9.20 21.59 15.93
N LEU A 87 -9.09 22.32 17.03
CA LEU A 87 -9.89 22.10 18.23
C LEU A 87 -11.40 22.18 17.92
N GLN A 88 -11.83 23.18 17.16
CA GLN A 88 -13.23 23.33 16.77
C GLN A 88 -13.70 22.20 15.83
N ASN A 89 -12.85 21.70 14.93
CA ASN A 89 -13.15 20.53 14.12
C ASN A 89 -13.41 19.28 14.98
N LEU A 90 -12.69 19.11 16.08
CA LEU A 90 -12.85 17.98 16.98
C LEU A 90 -14.11 18.09 17.84
N THR A 91 -14.35 19.28 18.40
CA THR A 91 -15.42 19.47 19.40
C THR A 91 -16.82 19.62 18.82
N LEU A 92 -16.95 20.01 17.55
CA LEU A 92 -18.24 20.30 16.92
C LEU A 92 -19.22 19.12 16.97
N ALA A 93 -18.82 17.93 16.50
CA ALA A 93 -19.69 16.76 16.41
C ALA A 93 -20.06 16.21 17.79
N PRO A 94 -19.14 16.01 18.76
CA PRO A 94 -19.50 15.56 20.10
C PRO A 94 -20.50 16.48 20.81
N MET A 95 -20.33 17.81 20.70
CA MET A 95 -21.25 18.76 21.27
C MET A 95 -22.66 18.67 20.64
N LYS A 96 -22.73 18.54 19.30
CA LYS A 96 -24.01 18.52 18.57
C LYS A 96 -24.74 17.19 18.59
N VAL A 97 -24.02 16.06 18.54
CA VAL A 97 -24.59 14.72 18.42
C VAL A 97 -24.64 14.01 19.75
N LEU A 98 -23.55 14.04 20.54
CA LEU A 98 -23.47 13.36 21.83
C LEU A 98 -24.04 14.22 22.99
N GLY A 99 -24.21 15.54 22.77
CA GLY A 99 -24.69 16.47 23.79
C GLY A 99 -23.64 16.79 24.87
N MET A 100 -22.35 16.64 24.54
CA MET A 100 -21.26 17.04 25.45
C MET A 100 -21.27 18.54 25.69
N SER A 101 -20.97 18.96 26.92
CA SER A 101 -20.69 20.37 27.18
C SER A 101 -19.44 20.83 26.44
N LYS A 102 -19.24 22.14 26.32
CA LYS A 102 -18.05 22.68 25.65
C LYS A 102 -16.76 22.27 26.41
N GLU A 103 -16.79 22.36 27.74
CA GLU A 103 -15.66 22.00 28.60
C GLU A 103 -15.28 20.52 28.42
N GLU A 104 -16.26 19.61 28.54
CA GLU A 104 -16.05 18.18 28.35
C GLU A 104 -15.48 17.85 26.94
N ALA A 105 -15.99 18.53 25.91
CA ALA A 105 -15.51 18.29 24.56
C ALA A 105 -14.10 18.84 24.32
N GLU A 106 -13.75 19.98 24.90
CA GLU A 106 -12.39 20.56 24.82
C GLU A 106 -11.38 19.73 25.61
N ASP A 107 -11.69 19.28 26.80
CA ASP A 107 -10.82 18.40 27.61
C ASP A 107 -10.53 17.08 26.87
N GLU A 108 -11.57 16.44 26.33
CA GLU A 108 -11.41 15.21 25.57
C GLU A 108 -10.63 15.45 24.25
N ALA A 109 -10.88 16.57 23.57
CA ALA A 109 -10.14 16.93 22.36
C ALA A 109 -8.64 17.15 22.65
N ILE A 110 -8.28 17.79 23.75
CA ILE A 110 -6.89 17.99 24.18
C ILE A 110 -6.22 16.63 24.40
N ARG A 111 -6.89 15.70 25.08
CA ARG A 111 -6.37 14.35 25.34
C ARG A 111 -6.11 13.60 24.02
N ILE A 112 -7.06 13.65 23.07
CA ILE A 112 -6.91 12.97 21.78
C ILE A 112 -5.84 13.66 20.92
N LEU A 113 -5.74 14.99 20.92
CA LEU A 113 -4.70 15.73 20.20
C LEU A 113 -3.30 15.40 20.69
N ASP A 114 -3.14 15.18 21.99
CA ASP A 114 -1.88 14.71 22.58
C ASP A 114 -1.58 13.27 22.12
N GLN A 115 -2.57 12.37 22.18
CA GLN A 115 -2.46 10.98 21.71
C GLN A 115 -2.03 10.88 20.24
N VAL A 116 -2.54 11.75 19.37
CA VAL A 116 -2.15 11.78 17.95
C VAL A 116 -0.95 12.70 17.66
N GLY A 117 -0.36 13.33 18.67
CA GLY A 117 0.88 14.12 18.58
C GLY A 117 0.74 15.45 17.82
N ILE A 118 -0.42 16.12 17.89
CA ILE A 118 -0.65 17.42 17.24
C ILE A 118 -1.25 18.48 18.15
N TRP A 119 -1.13 18.33 19.46
CA TRP A 119 -1.66 19.30 20.43
C TRP A 119 -1.15 20.73 20.17
N ALA A 120 0.12 20.90 19.78
CA ALA A 120 0.73 22.20 19.56
C ALA A 120 0.03 23.04 18.46
N VAL A 121 -0.75 22.41 17.57
CA VAL A 121 -1.47 23.06 16.49
C VAL A 121 -2.99 23.08 16.67
N LYS A 122 -3.47 22.93 17.91
CA LYS A 122 -4.92 22.90 18.22
C LYS A 122 -5.70 24.13 17.79
N ASP A 123 -5.07 25.30 17.80
CA ASP A 123 -5.66 26.59 17.42
C ASP A 123 -5.40 26.97 15.95
N ALA A 124 -4.66 26.14 15.21
CA ALA A 124 -4.36 26.34 13.81
C ALA A 124 -5.57 25.99 12.89
N TYR A 125 -5.64 26.61 11.73
CA TYR A 125 -6.60 26.27 10.69
C TYR A 125 -6.04 25.17 9.76
N PRO A 126 -6.91 24.35 9.14
CA PRO A 126 -6.47 23.23 8.29
C PRO A 126 -5.49 23.61 7.17
N ASP A 127 -5.63 24.80 6.59
CA ASP A 127 -4.78 25.26 5.48
C ASP A 127 -3.32 25.53 5.90
N THR A 128 -3.09 25.76 7.18
CA THR A 128 -1.75 26.03 7.73
C THR A 128 -1.02 24.74 8.18
N LEU A 129 -1.71 23.60 8.16
CA LEU A 129 -1.17 22.32 8.60
C LEU A 129 -0.40 21.59 7.49
N SER A 130 0.59 20.80 7.86
CA SER A 130 1.17 19.80 6.95
C SER A 130 0.15 18.72 6.59
N SER A 131 0.41 17.94 5.52
CA SER A 131 -0.47 16.84 5.12
C SER A 131 -0.62 15.78 6.23
N GLY A 132 0.47 15.45 6.92
CA GLY A 132 0.46 14.52 8.06
C GLY A 132 -0.33 15.06 9.25
N GLN A 133 -0.18 16.36 9.58
CA GLN A 133 -0.96 16.99 10.65
C GLN A 133 -2.46 17.00 10.32
N ARG A 134 -2.83 17.34 9.07
CA ARG A 134 -4.23 17.27 8.63
C ARG A 134 -4.81 15.88 8.76
N GLN A 135 -4.05 14.86 8.37
CA GLN A 135 -4.52 13.47 8.46
C GLN A 135 -4.70 13.01 9.90
N ARG A 136 -3.76 13.34 10.79
CA ARG A 136 -3.87 13.03 12.22
C ARG A 136 -5.03 13.80 12.88
N ALA A 137 -5.29 15.03 12.48
CA ALA A 137 -6.45 15.79 12.93
C ALA A 137 -7.77 15.14 12.46
N ALA A 138 -7.82 14.59 11.25
CA ALA A 138 -9.00 13.85 10.75
C ALA A 138 -9.24 12.55 11.52
N ILE A 139 -8.18 11.83 11.87
CA ILE A 139 -8.24 10.66 12.76
C ILE A 139 -8.76 11.09 14.14
N ALA A 140 -8.16 12.11 14.74
CA ALA A 140 -8.55 12.65 16.02
C ALA A 140 -10.03 13.06 16.06
N ARG A 141 -10.50 13.77 15.02
CA ARG A 141 -11.92 14.13 14.89
C ARG A 141 -12.84 12.91 14.87
N SER A 142 -12.44 11.84 14.19
CA SER A 142 -13.21 10.60 14.18
C SER A 142 -13.24 9.93 15.55
N LEU A 143 -12.12 9.94 16.30
CA LEU A 143 -12.01 9.38 17.64
C LEU A 143 -12.87 10.10 18.69
N MET A 144 -13.11 11.41 18.53
CA MET A 144 -13.97 12.19 19.40
C MET A 144 -15.39 11.62 19.55
N MET A 145 -15.87 10.90 18.53
CA MET A 145 -17.16 10.23 18.55
C MET A 145 -17.16 8.88 19.28
N LYS A 146 -15.99 8.46 19.84
CA LYS A 146 -15.77 7.20 20.53
C LYS A 146 -16.24 5.99 19.70
N PRO A 147 -15.73 5.81 18.47
CA PRO A 147 -16.12 4.73 17.60
C PRO A 147 -15.68 3.36 18.15
N GLU A 148 -16.47 2.31 17.93
CA GLU A 148 -16.06 0.93 18.13
C GLU A 148 -15.34 0.37 16.90
N ILE A 149 -15.60 0.93 15.73
CA ILE A 149 -14.97 0.60 14.44
C ILE A 149 -14.43 1.88 13.81
N LEU A 150 -13.16 1.84 13.41
CA LEU A 150 -12.52 2.92 12.64
C LEU A 150 -12.24 2.45 11.21
N LEU A 151 -12.83 3.13 10.25
CA LEU A 151 -12.65 2.89 8.83
C LEU A 151 -11.73 3.96 8.25
N LEU A 152 -10.71 3.56 7.49
CA LEU A 152 -9.74 4.49 6.87
C LEU A 152 -9.63 4.20 5.38
N ASP A 153 -9.96 5.19 4.55
CA ASP A 153 -9.83 5.10 3.09
C ASP A 153 -8.54 5.82 2.66
N GLU A 154 -7.51 5.05 2.31
CA GLU A 154 -6.19 5.52 1.85
C GLU A 154 -5.52 6.55 2.81
N PRO A 155 -5.38 6.25 4.12
CA PRO A 155 -4.96 7.24 5.12
C PRO A 155 -3.54 7.78 4.95
N THR A 156 -2.74 7.18 4.08
CA THR A 156 -1.32 7.54 3.88
C THR A 156 -0.96 7.84 2.42
N SER A 157 -1.94 7.90 1.50
CA SER A 157 -1.69 8.00 0.04
C SER A 157 -0.93 9.27 -0.38
N SER A 158 -1.16 10.39 0.32
CA SER A 158 -0.54 11.70 0.01
C SER A 158 0.51 12.13 1.04
N LEU A 159 1.00 11.19 1.85
CA LEU A 159 1.95 11.48 2.92
C LEU A 159 3.37 11.06 2.54
N ASP A 160 4.32 11.87 2.98
CA ASP A 160 5.75 11.56 2.98
C ASP A 160 6.05 10.39 3.96
N PRO A 161 7.26 9.78 3.90
CA PRO A 161 7.60 8.66 4.76
C PRO A 161 7.54 8.97 6.27
N VAL A 162 7.92 10.18 6.69
CA VAL A 162 7.89 10.56 8.11
C VAL A 162 6.45 10.66 8.59
N SER A 163 5.61 11.40 7.87
CA SER A 163 4.18 11.54 8.16
C SER A 163 3.45 10.19 8.10
N THR A 164 3.86 9.29 7.20
CA THR A 164 3.33 7.91 7.13
C THR A 164 3.66 7.14 8.42
N SER A 165 4.89 7.25 8.93
CA SER A 165 5.30 6.62 10.20
C SER A 165 4.55 7.19 11.40
N GLU A 166 4.27 8.49 11.42
CA GLU A 166 3.46 9.11 12.48
C GLU A 166 2.02 8.59 12.50
N VAL A 167 1.39 8.45 11.33
CA VAL A 167 0.04 7.84 11.21
C VAL A 167 0.07 6.37 11.64
N TYR A 168 1.12 5.62 11.25
CA TYR A 168 1.31 4.24 11.69
C TYR A 168 1.35 4.12 13.21
N ASN A 169 2.12 4.99 13.89
CA ASN A 169 2.23 4.98 15.34
C ASN A 169 0.88 5.24 16.03
N VAL A 170 0.10 6.19 15.51
CA VAL A 170 -1.27 6.45 16.00
C VAL A 170 -2.15 5.21 15.86
N LEU A 171 -2.19 4.59 14.68
CA LEU A 171 -3.03 3.41 14.45
C LEU A 171 -2.55 2.19 15.26
N SER A 172 -1.25 2.02 15.45
CA SER A 172 -0.68 0.98 16.33
C SER A 172 -1.09 1.18 17.79
N SER A 173 -1.13 2.41 18.29
CA SER A 173 -1.65 2.71 19.63
C SER A 173 -3.12 2.30 19.74
N LEU A 174 -3.95 2.67 18.77
CA LEU A 174 -5.38 2.31 18.75
C LEU A 174 -5.60 0.79 18.65
N LYS A 175 -4.77 0.07 17.90
CA LYS A 175 -4.76 -1.40 17.85
C LYS A 175 -4.52 -1.98 19.25
N ASN A 176 -3.54 -1.47 19.97
CA ASN A 176 -3.22 -1.92 21.33
C ASN A 176 -4.33 -1.60 22.35
N GLU A 177 -5.19 -0.62 22.05
CA GLU A 177 -6.41 -0.29 22.81
C GLU A 177 -7.62 -1.15 22.40
N ASN A 178 -7.39 -2.21 21.62
CA ASN A 178 -8.42 -3.15 21.15
C ASN A 178 -9.48 -2.51 20.25
N MET A 179 -9.11 -1.53 19.42
CA MET A 179 -10.00 -0.96 18.42
C MET A 179 -10.10 -1.88 17.19
N THR A 180 -11.30 -2.03 16.63
CA THR A 180 -11.49 -2.68 15.34
C THR A 180 -11.19 -1.67 14.24
N ILE A 181 -10.25 -1.98 13.34
CA ILE A 181 -9.78 -1.04 12.32
C ILE A 181 -9.87 -1.70 10.94
N VAL A 182 -10.45 -1.00 9.96
CA VAL A 182 -10.46 -1.42 8.56
C VAL A 182 -9.76 -0.35 7.72
N ILE A 183 -8.74 -0.75 7.00
CA ILE A 183 -7.90 0.17 6.23
C ILE A 183 -7.96 -0.22 4.75
N VAL A 184 -8.32 0.70 3.89
CA VAL A 184 -8.11 0.57 2.44
C VAL A 184 -6.77 1.21 2.11
N THR A 185 -5.88 0.49 1.46
CA THR A 185 -4.58 1.05 1.03
C THR A 185 -4.00 0.28 -0.15
N HIS A 186 -3.16 0.95 -0.94
CA HIS A 186 -2.30 0.35 -1.96
C HIS A 186 -0.84 0.20 -1.48
N LYS A 187 -0.50 0.73 -0.29
CA LYS A 187 0.85 0.61 0.29
C LYS A 187 1.00 -0.73 1.01
N ILE A 188 1.63 -1.70 0.35
CA ILE A 188 1.78 -3.08 0.85
C ILE A 188 2.58 -3.11 2.16
N ASP A 189 3.68 -2.34 2.26
CA ASP A 189 4.49 -2.31 3.47
C ASP A 189 3.72 -1.77 4.68
N PHE A 190 2.85 -0.78 4.46
CA PHE A 190 1.97 -0.27 5.51
C PHE A 190 0.94 -1.33 5.94
N ALA A 191 0.29 -2.01 4.98
CA ALA A 191 -0.64 -3.10 5.27
C ALA A 191 0.05 -4.25 6.01
N ARG A 192 1.26 -4.64 5.57
CA ARG A 192 2.08 -5.69 6.22
C ARG A 192 2.36 -5.37 7.69
N ALA A 193 2.72 -4.11 7.98
CA ALA A 193 3.17 -3.71 9.30
C ALA A 193 2.03 -3.61 10.33
N ILE A 194 0.82 -3.20 9.90
CA ILE A 194 -0.26 -2.86 10.84
C ILE A 194 -1.31 -3.97 10.99
N SER A 195 -1.54 -4.78 9.95
CA SER A 195 -2.72 -5.65 9.88
C SER A 195 -2.53 -7.00 10.56
N ASP A 196 -3.61 -7.52 11.10
CA ASP A 196 -3.73 -8.92 11.51
C ASP A 196 -4.10 -9.79 10.31
N ARG A 197 -4.90 -9.25 9.38
CA ARG A 197 -5.32 -9.89 8.14
C ARG A 197 -5.36 -8.92 6.98
N ILE A 198 -5.02 -9.42 5.79
CA ILE A 198 -5.12 -8.71 4.53
C ILE A 198 -6.19 -9.36 3.68
N VAL A 199 -7.01 -8.54 3.01
CA VAL A 199 -8.02 -8.93 2.04
C VAL A 199 -7.64 -8.33 0.69
N PHE A 200 -7.42 -9.16 -0.31
CA PHE A 200 -7.17 -8.71 -1.67
C PHE A 200 -8.46 -8.67 -2.48
N MET A 201 -8.76 -7.50 -3.05
CA MET A 201 -9.92 -7.27 -3.91
C MET A 201 -9.52 -7.07 -5.36
N CYS A 202 -10.23 -7.75 -6.26
CA CYS A 202 -10.12 -7.61 -7.70
C CYS A 202 -11.51 -7.60 -8.34
N ASN A 203 -11.76 -6.70 -9.29
CA ASN A 203 -13.00 -6.64 -10.08
C ASN A 203 -14.30 -6.73 -9.24
N GLY A 204 -14.34 -6.03 -8.12
CA GLY A 204 -15.49 -5.99 -7.22
C GLY A 204 -15.67 -7.21 -6.32
N ARG A 205 -14.74 -8.18 -6.33
CA ARG A 205 -14.79 -9.42 -5.53
C ARG A 205 -13.60 -9.54 -4.59
N ILE A 206 -13.75 -10.36 -3.56
CA ILE A 206 -12.61 -10.79 -2.75
C ILE A 206 -11.99 -12.00 -3.44
N CYS A 207 -10.73 -11.87 -3.85
CA CYS A 207 -9.99 -12.92 -4.54
C CYS A 207 -9.19 -13.78 -3.56
N GLU A 208 -8.64 -13.16 -2.52
CA GLU A 208 -7.85 -13.85 -1.50
C GLU A 208 -7.88 -13.10 -0.18
N GLN A 209 -7.76 -13.81 0.94
CA GLN A 209 -7.58 -13.23 2.26
C GLN A 209 -6.77 -14.16 3.16
N GLY A 210 -5.97 -13.57 4.04
CA GLY A 210 -5.09 -14.32 4.94
C GLY A 210 -4.24 -13.39 5.80
N THR A 211 -3.31 -13.96 6.55
CA THR A 211 -2.30 -13.19 7.28
C THR A 211 -1.43 -12.38 6.32
N PRO A 212 -0.77 -11.29 6.76
CA PRO A 212 0.16 -10.56 5.92
C PRO A 212 1.24 -11.44 5.28
N ASN A 213 1.71 -12.45 6.00
CA ASN A 213 2.71 -13.37 5.47
C ASN A 213 2.17 -14.25 4.33
N GLU A 214 0.95 -14.77 4.47
CA GLU A 214 0.32 -15.59 3.43
C GLU A 214 0.07 -14.79 2.15
N ILE A 215 -0.54 -13.60 2.27
CA ILE A 215 -0.94 -12.79 1.11
C ILE A 215 0.26 -12.16 0.41
N ILE A 216 1.30 -11.75 1.14
CA ILE A 216 2.42 -11.01 0.57
C ILE A 216 3.56 -11.94 0.13
N ASN A 217 3.90 -12.94 0.94
CA ASN A 217 5.05 -13.81 0.66
C ASN A 217 4.64 -15.12 -0.04
N HIS A 218 3.40 -15.58 0.17
CA HIS A 218 2.92 -16.88 -0.33
C HIS A 218 1.52 -16.79 -0.98
N PRO A 219 1.25 -15.79 -1.87
CA PRO A 219 -0.05 -15.64 -2.49
C PRO A 219 -0.40 -16.89 -3.33
N GLN A 220 -1.64 -17.37 -3.20
CA GLN A 220 -2.14 -18.53 -3.94
C GLN A 220 -2.93 -18.12 -5.19
N ASP A 221 -3.68 -17.01 -5.10
CA ASP A 221 -4.44 -16.49 -6.22
C ASP A 221 -3.52 -15.82 -7.25
N ARG A 222 -3.74 -16.08 -8.54
CA ARG A 222 -2.93 -15.55 -9.63
C ARG A 222 -2.96 -14.00 -9.70
N GLN A 223 -4.11 -13.40 -9.44
CA GLN A 223 -4.24 -11.93 -9.50
C GLN A 223 -3.60 -11.28 -8.27
N THR A 224 -3.71 -11.92 -7.09
CA THR A 224 -2.99 -11.51 -5.88
C THR A 224 -1.49 -11.51 -6.13
N LYS A 225 -0.97 -12.62 -6.68
CA LYS A 225 0.46 -12.75 -6.99
C LYS A 225 0.95 -11.67 -7.96
N ALA A 226 0.20 -11.44 -9.03
CA ALA A 226 0.54 -10.40 -10.00
C ALA A 226 0.53 -9.00 -9.38
N PHE A 227 -0.48 -8.70 -8.54
CA PHE A 227 -0.58 -7.40 -7.85
C PHE A 227 0.57 -7.21 -6.86
N ILE A 228 0.85 -8.19 -6.02
CA ILE A 228 1.93 -8.13 -5.04
C ILE A 228 3.28 -7.96 -5.75
N ASN A 229 3.55 -8.75 -6.78
CA ASN A 229 4.77 -8.62 -7.57
C ASN A 229 4.91 -7.21 -8.17
N HIS A 230 3.85 -6.68 -8.75
CA HIS A 230 3.87 -5.31 -9.29
C HIS A 230 4.11 -4.24 -8.21
N CYS A 231 3.62 -4.41 -7.01
CA CYS A 231 3.78 -3.45 -5.91
C CYS A 231 5.14 -3.54 -5.20
N ILE A 232 5.75 -4.74 -5.19
CA ILE A 232 7.03 -4.99 -4.50
C ILE A 232 8.20 -4.75 -5.45
N ASN A 233 8.05 -5.13 -6.72
CA ASN A 233 9.13 -5.08 -7.70
C ASN A 233 9.24 -3.68 -8.30
N MET A 234 10.45 -3.30 -8.70
CA MET A 234 10.65 -2.21 -9.65
C MET A 234 10.58 -2.81 -11.06
N VAL A 235 9.68 -2.29 -11.88
CA VAL A 235 9.60 -2.64 -13.32
C VAL A 235 10.00 -1.41 -14.13
N TYR A 236 10.89 -1.59 -15.09
CA TYR A 236 11.33 -0.55 -16.01
C TYR A 236 11.37 -1.07 -17.43
N GLU A 237 10.60 -0.44 -18.33
CA GLU A 237 10.54 -0.80 -19.74
C GLU A 237 11.53 0.04 -20.53
N ILE A 238 12.41 -0.61 -21.26
CA ILE A 238 13.37 0.00 -22.19
C ILE A 238 12.86 -0.26 -23.61
N PRO A 239 12.17 0.73 -24.23
CA PRO A 239 11.55 0.52 -25.55
C PRO A 239 12.54 0.58 -26.71
N SER A 240 13.74 1.07 -26.49
CA SER A 240 14.77 1.25 -27.53
C SER A 240 16.14 1.47 -26.90
N PRO A 241 17.25 1.40 -27.68
CA PRO A 241 18.60 1.70 -27.19
C PRO A 241 18.77 3.11 -26.61
N LYS A 242 17.89 4.04 -26.93
CA LYS A 242 17.88 5.41 -26.41
C LYS A 242 16.90 5.53 -25.23
N TYR A 243 17.25 4.96 -24.09
CA TYR A 243 16.52 5.10 -22.84
C TYR A 243 17.12 6.18 -21.91
N ASP A 244 16.33 6.62 -20.93
CA ASP A 244 16.77 7.60 -19.94
C ASP A 244 17.54 6.92 -18.80
N HIS A 245 18.88 6.87 -18.96
CA HIS A 245 19.78 6.26 -17.99
C HIS A 245 19.69 6.93 -16.58
N PRO A 246 19.66 8.27 -16.45
CA PRO A 246 19.39 8.94 -15.18
C PRO A 246 18.06 8.53 -14.54
N GLU A 247 16.97 8.40 -15.30
CA GLU A 247 15.67 7.95 -14.78
C GLU A 247 15.75 6.53 -14.24
N LEU A 248 16.38 5.61 -14.99
CA LEU A 248 16.55 4.22 -14.54
C LEU A 248 17.32 4.15 -13.22
N ASN A 249 18.44 4.87 -13.11
CA ASN A 249 19.24 4.91 -11.90
C ASN A 249 18.47 5.51 -10.71
N ALA A 250 17.71 6.58 -10.93
CA ALA A 250 16.86 7.16 -9.89
C ALA A 250 15.78 6.17 -9.40
N ARG A 251 15.20 5.37 -10.29
CA ARG A 251 14.23 4.32 -9.91
C ARG A 251 14.88 3.19 -9.11
N ILE A 252 16.10 2.78 -9.47
CA ILE A 252 16.89 1.80 -8.69
C ILE A 252 17.16 2.35 -7.28
N GLU A 253 17.56 3.61 -7.15
CA GLU A 253 17.78 4.25 -5.85
C GLU A 253 16.51 4.26 -5.00
N VAL A 254 15.36 4.65 -5.57
CA VAL A 254 14.06 4.64 -4.88
C VAL A 254 13.68 3.22 -4.44
N PHE A 255 13.93 2.22 -5.27
CA PHE A 255 13.73 0.82 -4.92
C PHE A 255 14.61 0.41 -3.73
N CYS A 256 15.92 0.71 -3.78
CA CYS A 256 16.85 0.39 -2.70
C CYS A 256 16.52 1.10 -1.40
N LEU A 257 16.14 2.39 -1.45
CA LEU A 257 15.67 3.15 -0.28
C LEU A 257 14.41 2.55 0.34
N ARG A 258 13.46 2.08 -0.47
CA ARG A 258 12.24 1.39 -0.01
C ARG A 258 12.57 0.18 0.86
N TYR A 259 13.58 -0.59 0.47
CA TYR A 259 14.02 -1.79 1.18
C TYR A 259 15.14 -1.55 2.19
N ARG A 260 15.54 -0.28 2.41
CA ARG A 260 16.64 0.12 3.31
C ARG A 260 17.93 -0.63 3.01
N LEU A 261 18.22 -0.82 1.73
CA LEU A 261 19.43 -1.48 1.31
C LEU A 261 20.65 -0.57 1.57
N PRO A 262 21.83 -1.14 1.88
CA PRO A 262 23.08 -0.38 1.96
C PRO A 262 23.38 0.35 0.64
N VAL A 263 24.11 1.46 0.72
CA VAL A 263 24.55 2.21 -0.46
C VAL A 263 25.42 1.35 -1.38
N THR A 264 26.21 0.44 -0.80
CA THR A 264 27.02 -0.54 -1.53
C THR A 264 26.16 -1.44 -2.42
N ASP A 265 25.04 -1.94 -1.91
CA ASP A 265 24.10 -2.80 -2.66
C ASP A 265 23.43 -2.00 -3.78
N THR A 266 23.12 -0.71 -3.53
CA THR A 266 22.58 0.20 -4.56
C THR A 266 23.52 0.36 -5.71
N HIS A 267 24.81 0.66 -5.45
CA HIS A 267 25.81 0.79 -6.49
C HIS A 267 26.06 -0.53 -7.23
N SER A 268 26.10 -1.64 -6.50
CA SER A 268 26.22 -2.97 -7.12
C SER A 268 25.07 -3.26 -8.07
N LEU A 269 23.84 -2.92 -7.67
CA LEU A 269 22.66 -3.14 -8.50
C LEU A 269 22.65 -2.23 -9.74
N GLN A 270 23.02 -0.95 -9.59
CA GLN A 270 23.16 -0.02 -10.72
C GLN A 270 24.20 -0.52 -11.73
N LEU A 271 25.36 -0.94 -11.24
CA LEU A 271 26.43 -1.49 -12.09
C LEU A 271 26.00 -2.80 -12.76
N ALA A 272 25.36 -3.71 -12.04
CA ALA A 272 24.87 -4.96 -12.62
C ALA A 272 23.85 -4.73 -13.74
N VAL A 273 22.94 -3.74 -13.57
CA VAL A 273 21.98 -3.35 -14.61
C VAL A 273 22.72 -2.76 -15.83
N GLU A 274 23.69 -1.88 -15.61
CA GLU A 274 24.48 -1.26 -16.69
C GLU A 274 25.25 -2.30 -17.50
N GLU A 275 25.97 -3.20 -16.84
CA GLU A 275 26.76 -4.24 -17.50
C GLU A 275 25.86 -5.25 -18.23
N LEU A 276 24.69 -5.60 -17.67
CA LEU A 276 23.73 -6.43 -18.36
C LEU A 276 23.23 -5.78 -19.66
N LEU A 277 22.89 -4.49 -19.61
CA LEU A 277 22.37 -3.76 -20.78
C LEU A 277 23.44 -3.58 -21.88
N ASN A 278 24.73 -3.63 -21.54
CA ASN A 278 25.83 -3.65 -22.53
C ASN A 278 25.92 -4.99 -23.28
N LEU A 279 25.51 -6.08 -22.67
CA LEU A 279 25.61 -7.44 -23.21
C LEU A 279 24.44 -7.84 -24.10
N ILE A 280 23.25 -7.32 -23.83
CA ILE A 280 22.01 -7.71 -24.51
C ILE A 280 21.60 -6.72 -25.61
N PRO A 281 20.83 -7.16 -26.64
CA PRO A 281 20.26 -6.24 -27.64
C PRO A 281 19.11 -5.45 -27.03
N LEU A 282 19.04 -4.14 -27.33
CA LEU A 282 17.99 -3.24 -26.85
C LEU A 282 16.99 -2.84 -27.96
N ASP A 283 17.21 -3.31 -29.19
CA ASP A 283 16.47 -2.85 -30.38
C ASP A 283 14.98 -3.24 -30.35
N ASP A 284 14.65 -4.40 -29.79
CA ASP A 284 13.28 -4.93 -29.71
C ASP A 284 12.63 -4.66 -28.36
N GLY A 285 13.29 -3.86 -27.50
CA GLY A 285 12.84 -3.56 -26.14
C GLY A 285 13.23 -4.61 -25.11
N VAL A 286 13.41 -4.15 -23.89
CA VAL A 286 13.75 -4.98 -22.72
C VAL A 286 12.90 -4.58 -21.52
N SER A 287 12.30 -5.54 -20.86
CA SER A 287 11.64 -5.34 -19.58
C SER A 287 12.58 -5.74 -18.45
N LEU A 288 12.92 -4.80 -17.56
CA LEU A 288 13.73 -5.04 -16.37
C LEU A 288 12.84 -5.13 -15.14
N VAL A 289 13.03 -6.17 -14.33
CA VAL A 289 12.33 -6.37 -13.07
C VAL A 289 13.33 -6.57 -11.94
N LEU A 290 13.32 -5.67 -10.97
CA LEU A 290 14.09 -5.82 -9.74
C LEU A 290 13.19 -6.29 -8.62
N THR A 291 13.59 -7.37 -7.95
CA THR A 291 12.85 -7.98 -6.85
C THR A 291 13.74 -8.10 -5.62
N LYS A 292 13.20 -7.76 -4.44
CA LYS A 292 13.80 -8.10 -3.15
C LYS A 292 12.98 -9.21 -2.53
N SER A 293 13.59 -10.38 -2.40
CA SER A 293 13.01 -11.57 -1.76
C SER A 293 13.83 -11.98 -0.53
N ASP A 294 13.36 -12.99 0.19
CA ASP A 294 14.11 -13.63 1.28
C ASP A 294 15.41 -14.30 0.78
N LYS A 295 15.51 -14.56 -0.52
CA LYS A 295 16.69 -15.13 -1.18
C LYS A 295 17.73 -14.10 -1.57
N GLY A 296 17.41 -12.80 -1.51
CA GLY A 296 18.31 -11.72 -1.87
C GLY A 296 17.70 -10.72 -2.85
N LEU A 297 18.58 -10.04 -3.58
CA LEU A 297 18.24 -9.12 -4.67
C LEU A 297 18.27 -9.89 -5.99
N GLU A 298 17.17 -9.87 -6.72
CA GLU A 298 17.06 -10.52 -8.01
C GLU A 298 16.82 -9.46 -9.10
N LEU A 299 17.55 -9.56 -10.20
CA LEU A 299 17.35 -8.80 -11.43
C LEU A 299 16.90 -9.78 -12.52
N GLU A 300 15.77 -9.51 -13.14
CA GLU A 300 15.27 -10.24 -14.30
C GLU A 300 15.18 -9.28 -15.48
N ALA A 301 15.74 -9.70 -16.62
CA ALA A 301 15.58 -9.01 -17.90
C ALA A 301 14.86 -9.94 -18.88
N THR A 302 13.77 -9.44 -19.47
CA THR A 302 12.98 -10.15 -20.50
C THR A 302 13.14 -9.43 -21.83
N LEU A 303 13.58 -10.17 -22.86
CA LEU A 303 13.77 -9.69 -24.24
C LEU A 303 12.69 -10.30 -25.14
N ALA A 304 12.07 -9.48 -25.99
CA ALA A 304 10.92 -9.85 -26.80
C ALA A 304 11.19 -10.96 -27.84
N LYS A 305 12.45 -11.18 -28.23
CA LYS A 305 12.88 -12.30 -29.11
C LYS A 305 14.27 -12.72 -28.76
N GLY A 306 14.51 -14.01 -28.58
CA GLY A 306 15.83 -14.60 -28.42
C GLY A 306 16.19 -15.47 -29.62
N GLU A 307 17.18 -15.06 -30.39
CA GLU A 307 17.71 -15.91 -31.49
C GLU A 307 18.77 -16.92 -30.98
N HIS A 308 19.40 -16.62 -29.84
CA HIS A 308 20.44 -17.45 -29.21
C HIS A 308 20.69 -16.95 -27.76
N PRO A 309 21.39 -17.71 -26.92
CA PRO A 309 21.77 -17.24 -25.58
C PRO A 309 22.79 -16.08 -25.69
N TYR A 310 22.57 -15.00 -24.93
CA TYR A 310 23.39 -13.78 -24.96
C TYR A 310 24.54 -13.82 -23.97
N LEU A 311 24.43 -14.62 -22.92
CA LEU A 311 25.39 -14.71 -21.83
C LEU A 311 26.21 -16.01 -21.82
N SER A 312 26.28 -16.72 -22.95
CA SER A 312 27.03 -17.99 -23.04
C SER A 312 27.90 -18.10 -24.28
N GLY A 313 29.14 -18.57 -24.10
CA GLY A 313 30.06 -18.97 -25.16
C GLY A 313 30.46 -17.85 -26.14
N GLU A 314 30.36 -18.13 -27.43
CA GLU A 314 30.77 -17.21 -28.51
C GLU A 314 29.83 -15.99 -28.69
N TYR A 315 28.73 -15.93 -27.97
CA TYR A 315 27.73 -14.87 -28.10
C TYR A 315 27.94 -13.70 -27.12
N ILE A 316 28.89 -13.81 -26.18
CA ILE A 316 29.22 -12.72 -25.24
C ILE A 316 29.85 -11.56 -26.06
N LYS A 317 29.13 -10.40 -26.05
CA LYS A 317 29.56 -9.22 -26.81
C LYS A 317 30.76 -8.51 -26.19
N ASP A 318 30.90 -8.54 -24.88
CA ASP A 318 31.94 -7.88 -24.10
C ASP A 318 32.36 -8.75 -22.91
N ASP A 319 33.56 -9.33 -23.00
CA ASP A 319 34.13 -10.19 -21.96
C ASP A 319 34.33 -9.46 -20.62
N LEU A 320 34.58 -8.15 -20.66
CA LEU A 320 34.76 -7.36 -19.44
C LEU A 320 33.46 -7.18 -18.70
N SER A 321 32.40 -6.75 -19.38
CA SER A 321 31.06 -6.61 -18.80
C SER A 321 30.53 -7.95 -18.23
N TYR A 322 30.77 -9.06 -18.94
CA TYR A 322 30.39 -10.38 -18.45
C TYR A 322 31.19 -10.79 -17.19
N SER A 323 32.50 -10.56 -17.16
CA SER A 323 33.34 -10.84 -15.98
C SER A 323 32.93 -10.02 -14.76
N ILE A 324 32.52 -8.77 -14.96
CA ILE A 324 32.00 -7.91 -13.88
C ILE A 324 30.71 -8.49 -13.35
N LEU A 325 29.76 -8.85 -14.23
CA LEU A 325 28.48 -9.47 -13.82
C LEU A 325 28.69 -10.78 -13.05
N GLU A 326 29.56 -11.67 -13.54
CA GLU A 326 29.87 -12.94 -12.87
C GLU A 326 30.47 -12.71 -11.48
N GLY A 327 31.29 -11.69 -11.32
CA GLY A 327 31.83 -11.27 -10.02
C GLY A 327 30.77 -10.75 -9.05
N MET A 328 29.73 -10.09 -9.56
CA MET A 328 28.68 -9.46 -8.76
C MET A 328 27.49 -10.37 -8.47
N CYS A 329 27.29 -11.44 -9.23
CA CYS A 329 26.17 -12.34 -9.09
C CYS A 329 26.55 -13.63 -8.36
N GLU A 330 25.64 -14.14 -7.55
CA GLU A 330 25.72 -15.50 -7.00
C GLU A 330 25.29 -16.55 -8.03
N LYS A 331 24.34 -16.16 -8.89
CA LYS A 331 23.75 -17.02 -9.91
C LYS A 331 23.32 -16.15 -11.11
N ILE A 332 23.57 -16.66 -12.29
CA ILE A 332 23.08 -16.14 -13.58
C ILE A 332 22.42 -17.30 -14.31
N GLU A 333 21.19 -17.14 -14.74
CA GLU A 333 20.43 -18.11 -15.52
C GLU A 333 19.84 -17.43 -16.75
N GLU A 334 19.88 -18.10 -17.86
CA GLU A 334 19.27 -17.66 -19.10
C GLU A 334 18.41 -18.77 -19.68
N ASP A 335 17.12 -18.47 -19.90
CA ASP A 335 16.10 -19.41 -20.37
C ASP A 335 15.23 -18.75 -21.45
N VAL A 336 14.55 -19.57 -22.24
CA VAL A 336 13.51 -19.12 -23.15
C VAL A 336 12.14 -19.56 -22.61
N ASN A 337 11.25 -18.60 -22.42
CA ASN A 337 9.92 -18.90 -21.87
C ASN A 337 8.94 -19.45 -22.95
N GLU A 338 7.73 -19.81 -22.53
CA GLU A 338 6.68 -20.36 -23.43
C GLU A 338 6.24 -19.38 -24.56
N MET A 339 6.51 -18.07 -24.40
CA MET A 339 6.22 -17.04 -25.41
C MET A 339 7.39 -16.81 -26.39
N ASN A 340 8.44 -17.63 -26.30
CA ASN A 340 9.67 -17.50 -27.08
C ASN A 340 10.43 -16.20 -26.80
N GLU A 341 10.34 -15.69 -25.55
CA GLU A 341 11.11 -14.55 -25.05
C GLU A 341 12.32 -15.07 -24.27
N THR A 342 13.49 -14.43 -24.44
CA THR A 342 14.66 -14.74 -23.61
C THR A 342 14.52 -14.07 -22.25
N VAL A 343 14.67 -14.84 -21.20
CA VAL A 343 14.60 -14.37 -19.82
C VAL A 343 15.94 -14.63 -19.13
N ILE A 344 16.60 -13.55 -18.72
CA ILE A 344 17.85 -13.58 -17.97
C ILE A 344 17.54 -13.28 -16.51
N ARG A 345 17.92 -14.18 -15.61
CA ARG A 345 17.74 -14.03 -14.15
C ARG A 345 19.08 -14.01 -13.46
N MET A 346 19.28 -13.01 -12.62
CA MET A 346 20.50 -12.83 -11.85
C MET A 346 20.18 -12.63 -10.38
N THR A 347 20.88 -13.36 -9.51
CA THR A 347 20.85 -13.13 -8.06
C THR A 347 22.10 -12.33 -7.69
N ILE A 348 21.92 -11.11 -7.21
CA ILE A 348 23.01 -10.19 -6.87
C ILE A 348 23.58 -10.53 -5.50
N ARG A 349 24.90 -10.64 -5.39
CA ARG A 349 25.59 -10.86 -4.11
C ARG A 349 25.36 -9.67 -3.19
N GLN A 350 24.86 -9.91 -2.01
CA GLN A 350 24.77 -8.89 -0.98
C GLN A 350 26.11 -8.81 -0.23
N ILE A 351 26.67 -7.60 -0.15
CA ILE A 351 27.89 -7.35 0.63
C ILE A 351 27.44 -7.21 2.09
N THR A 352 27.45 -8.33 2.80
CA THR A 352 27.26 -8.29 4.26
C THR A 352 28.51 -7.71 4.89
N ILE A 353 28.43 -6.49 5.44
CA ILE A 353 29.48 -5.86 6.26
C ILE A 353 29.20 -6.17 7.72
#